data_4548474a0760ffaf215c1fe56c1913d5
#
_entry.id   4548474a0760ffaf215c1fe56c1913d5
#
_cell.length_a   1.000
_cell.length_b   1.000
_cell.length_c   1.000
_cell.angle_alpha   90.00
_cell.angle_beta   90.00
_cell.angle_gamma   90.00
#
_symmetry.space_group_name_H-M   'P 1'
#
loop_
_entity.id
_entity.type
_entity.pdbx_description
1 polymer ?
#
loop_
_entity_poly.entity_id
_entity_poly.type
_entity_poly.pdbx_seq_one_letter_code
_entity_poly.pdbx_strand_id
1 'polypeptide(L)'
;MEAISSELNYFEAPVIQTAVQEEYDQEISPIATIQDGAPIEFMVKGVRDLYLDLNNTKLEVCLKICETNGTALVAGDRIGVDNLMLHSMFSNVDMEVGQKQVTDPNNLYPYRSIFETILNYPREVLDTRMICEGWTKDTAAQFDVTDPTGANTGLGTREQNYRASRAVRFIGRPHLDLFHQEKLLPGGVDMKLRFIPHKAPFVILNAAATAEVPQKNLKVSISSAKLYIRTKKVSPSLIMAHEQMLQTGTYKIPFTKVQMKTLTIPQGVTNFQYDNLYLGNLPDRIALALVHDEAVTGSYTRNPFKFDHYGLTHLGLKVGGEQIPKIPYQPDFTTRDYLREYMTVLSALGFDMGPNCWDITPTEWANGYNIYVFKITPGPLGIVKSLSRAGNIRLEIKFREATTHNITAILLSEDRDILEIDKNFHGI
;
A
#
# COMPACT_ATOMS: atom_id res chain seq x y z
N MET A 1 40.54 21.14 -12.17
CA MET A 1 40.88 19.82 -11.62
C MET A 1 40.57 18.81 -12.70
N GLU A 2 41.55 18.14 -13.23
CA GLU A 2 41.35 17.02 -14.15
C GLU A 2 40.77 15.87 -13.34
N ALA A 3 39.62 15.31 -13.76
CA ALA A 3 39.02 14.13 -13.12
C ALA A 3 39.88 12.91 -13.55
N ILE A 4 40.59 12.33 -12.60
CA ILE A 4 41.28 11.06 -12.79
C ILE A 4 40.22 9.95 -12.66
N SER A 5 40.19 9.01 -13.62
CA SER A 5 39.34 7.81 -13.57
C SER A 5 39.65 7.04 -12.28
N SER A 6 38.60 6.54 -11.61
CA SER A 6 38.74 5.78 -10.34
C SER A 6 39.67 4.57 -10.46
N GLU A 7 39.78 4.00 -11.68
CA GLU A 7 40.65 2.85 -11.98
C GLU A 7 42.15 3.21 -12.00
N LEU A 8 42.49 4.50 -12.10
CA LEU A 8 43.87 4.99 -12.11
C LEU A 8 44.29 5.65 -10.78
N ASN A 9 43.39 5.73 -9.83
CA ASN A 9 43.62 6.35 -8.53
C ASN A 9 44.17 5.33 -7.50
N TYR A 10 45.45 5.00 -7.64
CA TYR A 10 46.14 4.03 -6.79
C TYR A 10 46.66 4.59 -5.45
N PHE A 11 46.65 5.90 -5.27
CA PHE A 11 47.33 6.57 -4.16
C PHE A 11 46.34 7.14 -3.10
N GLU A 12 45.09 7.19 -3.41
CA GLU A 12 44.06 7.56 -2.44
C GLU A 12 43.43 6.33 -1.81
N ALA A 13 43.40 6.26 -0.48
CA ALA A 13 42.63 5.24 0.20
C ALA A 13 41.14 5.46 -0.02
N PRO A 14 40.36 4.38 -0.18
CA PRO A 14 38.91 4.52 -0.29
C PRO A 14 38.34 5.20 0.96
N VAL A 15 37.29 6.00 0.78
CA VAL A 15 36.61 6.67 1.88
C VAL A 15 36.06 5.61 2.85
N ILE A 16 36.52 5.67 4.12
CA ILE A 16 36.11 4.74 5.16
C ILE A 16 34.87 5.32 5.85
N GLN A 17 33.79 4.53 5.93
CA GLN A 17 32.60 4.85 6.69
C GLN A 17 32.89 4.66 8.18
N THR A 18 32.76 5.72 9.00
CA THR A 18 32.99 5.70 10.46
C THR A 18 31.77 6.14 11.27
N ALA A 19 30.70 6.53 10.61
CA ALA A 19 29.51 7.07 11.26
C ALA A 19 28.65 5.99 11.92
N VAL A 20 28.55 4.81 11.32
CA VAL A 20 27.79 3.66 11.85
C VAL A 20 28.77 2.62 12.37
N GLN A 21 28.65 2.27 13.66
CA GLN A 21 29.52 1.31 14.33
C GLN A 21 28.99 -0.12 14.26
N GLU A 22 27.67 -0.28 14.43
CA GLU A 22 26.99 -1.58 14.44
C GLU A 22 25.64 -1.46 13.73
N GLU A 23 25.19 -2.56 13.15
CA GLU A 23 23.87 -2.68 12.54
C GLU A 23 23.28 -4.07 12.87
N TYR A 24 22.04 -4.09 13.40
CA TYR A 24 21.35 -5.34 13.74
C TYR A 24 19.83 -5.16 13.71
N ASP A 25 19.11 -6.28 13.59
CA ASP A 25 17.66 -6.31 13.70
C ASP A 25 17.25 -6.51 15.16
N GLN A 26 16.50 -5.56 15.72
CA GLN A 26 15.91 -5.65 17.04
C GLN A 26 14.50 -6.24 16.95
N GLU A 27 14.24 -7.33 17.67
CA GLU A 27 12.91 -7.94 17.77
C GLU A 27 12.09 -7.21 18.83
N ILE A 28 10.91 -6.71 18.45
CA ILE A 28 9.94 -6.07 19.34
C ILE A 28 8.69 -6.92 19.39
N SER A 29 8.24 -7.28 20.59
CA SER A 29 6.97 -7.96 20.83
C SER A 29 5.84 -6.96 21.06
N PRO A 30 4.58 -7.33 20.83
CA PRO A 30 3.41 -6.51 21.14
C PRO A 30 3.37 -6.12 22.63
N ILE A 31 2.82 -4.94 22.93
CA ILE A 31 2.68 -4.44 24.31
C ILE A 31 1.75 -5.34 25.13
N ALA A 32 0.69 -5.85 24.52
CA ALA A 32 -0.31 -6.69 25.15
C ALA A 32 -0.42 -8.06 24.47
N THR A 33 -0.96 -9.04 25.18
CA THR A 33 -1.28 -10.36 24.59
C THR A 33 -2.24 -10.19 23.43
N ILE A 34 -1.94 -10.85 22.31
CA ILE A 34 -2.76 -10.82 21.11
C ILE A 34 -4.11 -11.50 21.39
N GLN A 35 -5.19 -10.80 21.06
CA GLN A 35 -6.55 -11.31 21.12
C GLN A 35 -7.21 -11.16 19.75
N ASP A 36 -8.07 -12.12 19.38
CA ASP A 36 -8.77 -12.08 18.10
C ASP A 36 -9.63 -10.82 17.98
N GLY A 37 -9.45 -10.08 16.89
CA GLY A 37 -10.17 -8.84 16.60
C GLY A 37 -9.72 -7.61 17.39
N ALA A 38 -8.79 -7.73 18.34
CA ALA A 38 -8.23 -6.57 19.06
C ALA A 38 -7.02 -5.97 18.31
N PRO A 39 -6.79 -4.65 18.44
CA PRO A 39 -5.60 -4.01 17.87
C PRO A 39 -4.30 -4.58 18.45
N ILE A 40 -3.28 -4.70 17.61
CA ILE A 40 -1.93 -5.11 18.00
C ILE A 40 -1.06 -3.86 18.07
N GLU A 41 -0.48 -3.59 19.23
CA GLU A 41 0.32 -2.40 19.46
C GLU A 41 1.78 -2.74 19.75
N PHE A 42 2.68 -2.02 19.09
CA PHE A 42 4.12 -2.08 19.32
C PHE A 42 4.61 -0.71 19.79
N MET A 43 5.50 -0.71 20.78
CA MET A 43 6.17 0.49 21.25
C MET A 43 7.67 0.32 21.10
N VAL A 44 8.28 1.21 20.37
CA VAL A 44 9.72 1.30 20.19
C VAL A 44 10.22 2.50 20.96
N LYS A 45 10.96 2.24 22.02
CA LYS A 45 11.55 3.30 22.83
C LYS A 45 12.79 3.86 22.14
N GLY A 46 12.85 5.17 22.05
CA GLY A 46 14.01 5.88 21.52
C GLY A 46 15.22 5.76 22.45
N VAL A 47 16.36 5.32 21.90
CA VAL A 47 17.65 5.25 22.59
C VAL A 47 18.61 6.16 21.82
N ARG A 48 19.33 7.06 22.54
CA ARG A 48 20.09 8.15 21.92
C ARG A 48 21.14 7.73 20.90
N ASP A 49 21.83 6.64 21.13
CA ASP A 49 22.89 6.13 20.26
C ASP A 49 22.41 5.16 19.18
N LEU A 50 21.11 4.81 19.20
CA LEU A 50 20.48 3.87 18.28
C LEU A 50 19.52 4.61 17.33
N TYR A 51 19.90 4.68 16.06
CA TYR A 51 19.06 5.24 15.01
C TYR A 51 18.30 4.12 14.32
N LEU A 52 17.03 4.36 13.96
CA LEU A 52 16.18 3.35 13.38
C LEU A 52 16.12 3.49 11.85
N ASP A 53 16.37 2.40 11.17
CA ASP A 53 16.22 2.27 9.71
C ASP A 53 14.82 1.71 9.41
N LEU A 54 13.87 2.61 9.24
CA LEU A 54 12.47 2.24 9.01
C LEU A 54 12.27 1.56 7.65
N ASN A 55 13.08 1.89 6.65
CA ASN A 55 13.00 1.29 5.32
C ASN A 55 13.30 -0.23 5.33
N ASN A 56 14.12 -0.68 6.26
CA ASN A 56 14.47 -2.09 6.43
C ASN A 56 13.73 -2.79 7.58
N THR A 57 12.71 -2.14 8.14
CA THR A 57 11.87 -2.70 9.21
C THR A 57 10.84 -3.68 8.62
N LYS A 58 10.59 -4.79 9.33
CA LYS A 58 9.69 -5.86 8.89
C LYS A 58 8.71 -6.25 9.98
N LEU A 59 7.45 -6.46 9.58
CA LEU A 59 6.42 -7.07 10.41
C LEU A 59 6.34 -8.56 10.08
N GLU A 60 6.42 -9.42 11.09
CA GLU A 60 6.13 -10.84 10.99
C GLU A 60 4.81 -11.14 11.70
N VAL A 61 3.91 -11.87 11.05
CA VAL A 61 2.64 -12.31 11.62
C VAL A 61 2.45 -13.80 11.32
N CYS A 62 2.09 -14.56 12.36
CA CYS A 62 1.65 -15.94 12.22
C CYS A 62 0.14 -16.00 12.48
N LEU A 63 -0.61 -16.51 11.53
CA LEU A 63 -2.08 -16.56 11.60
C LEU A 63 -2.64 -17.89 11.10
N LYS A 64 -3.87 -18.16 11.43
CA LYS A 64 -4.69 -19.26 10.90
C LYS A 64 -6.12 -18.79 10.68
N ILE A 65 -6.83 -19.47 9.78
CA ILE A 65 -8.27 -19.26 9.58
C ILE A 65 -9.01 -20.40 10.30
N CYS A 66 -10.00 -20.07 11.10
CA CYS A 66 -10.84 -21.03 11.81
C CYS A 66 -12.28 -20.52 11.91
N GLU A 67 -13.18 -21.36 12.37
CA GLU A 67 -14.54 -20.93 12.69
C GLU A 67 -14.54 -19.95 13.89
N THR A 68 -15.57 -19.12 13.98
CA THR A 68 -15.68 -18.08 15.04
C THR A 68 -15.61 -18.68 16.44
N ASN A 69 -16.11 -19.92 16.61
CA ASN A 69 -16.04 -20.70 17.86
C ASN A 69 -14.66 -21.27 18.18
N GLY A 70 -13.67 -21.12 17.24
CA GLY A 70 -12.33 -21.66 17.38
C GLY A 70 -12.11 -23.05 16.78
N THR A 71 -13.18 -23.69 16.26
CA THR A 71 -13.06 -24.99 15.60
C THR A 71 -12.20 -24.90 14.35
N ALA A 72 -11.32 -25.87 14.18
CA ALA A 72 -10.50 -25.96 12.98
C ALA A 72 -11.32 -26.35 11.75
N LEU A 73 -10.94 -25.83 10.59
CA LEU A 73 -11.50 -26.24 9.31
C LEU A 73 -11.15 -27.71 9.03
N VAL A 74 -12.07 -28.44 8.41
CA VAL A 74 -11.77 -29.78 7.93
C VAL A 74 -11.11 -29.73 6.55
N ALA A 75 -10.41 -30.80 6.18
CA ALA A 75 -9.65 -30.85 4.93
C ALA A 75 -10.48 -30.63 3.64
N GLY A 76 -11.81 -30.85 3.73
CA GLY A 76 -12.77 -30.59 2.65
C GLY A 76 -13.28 -29.15 2.57
N ASP A 77 -13.07 -28.35 3.60
CA ASP A 77 -13.46 -26.94 3.59
C ASP A 77 -12.54 -26.15 2.68
N ARG A 78 -13.10 -25.62 1.63
CA ARG A 78 -12.38 -24.80 0.65
C ARG A 78 -12.75 -23.36 0.85
N ILE A 79 -11.79 -22.57 1.31
CA ILE A 79 -12.01 -21.17 1.66
C ILE A 79 -11.01 -20.34 0.89
N GLY A 80 -11.52 -19.41 0.07
CA GLY A 80 -10.72 -18.42 -0.61
C GLY A 80 -10.17 -17.40 0.38
N VAL A 81 -8.97 -16.92 0.12
CA VAL A 81 -8.34 -15.84 0.89
C VAL A 81 -7.91 -14.76 -0.07
N ASP A 82 -8.20 -13.51 0.28
CA ASP A 82 -7.83 -12.38 -0.53
C ASP A 82 -6.31 -12.20 -0.64
N ASN A 83 -5.91 -11.41 -1.61
CA ASN A 83 -4.51 -11.20 -1.93
C ASN A 83 -3.80 -10.36 -0.87
N LEU A 84 -2.47 -10.46 -0.81
CA LEU A 84 -1.60 -9.65 0.06
C LEU A 84 -2.01 -9.73 1.54
N MET A 85 -2.19 -10.96 2.04
CA MET A 85 -2.81 -11.25 3.34
C MET A 85 -2.15 -10.53 4.52
N LEU A 86 -0.82 -10.35 4.52
CA LEU A 86 -0.12 -9.63 5.59
C LEU A 86 -0.69 -8.23 5.82
N HIS A 87 -1.15 -7.58 4.75
CA HIS A 87 -1.66 -6.21 4.78
C HIS A 87 -3.18 -6.15 4.75
N SER A 88 -3.84 -6.98 3.94
CA SER A 88 -5.30 -6.99 3.81
C SER A 88 -6.04 -7.36 5.09
N MET A 89 -5.37 -8.11 6.00
CA MET A 89 -5.92 -8.46 7.31
C MET A 89 -6.03 -7.28 8.29
N PHE A 90 -5.46 -6.13 7.99
CA PHE A 90 -5.54 -4.92 8.81
C PHE A 90 -6.37 -3.86 8.10
N SER A 91 -7.39 -3.32 8.76
CA SER A 91 -8.21 -2.22 8.22
C SER A 91 -7.45 -0.90 8.24
N ASN A 92 -6.68 -0.68 9.29
CA ASN A 92 -5.85 0.52 9.44
C ASN A 92 -4.55 0.22 10.19
N VAL A 93 -3.54 1.02 9.92
CA VAL A 93 -2.27 0.99 10.66
C VAL A 93 -1.93 2.41 11.06
N ASP A 94 -1.98 2.67 12.37
CA ASP A 94 -1.65 3.97 12.94
C ASP A 94 -0.17 4.01 13.32
N MET A 95 0.49 5.11 12.98
CA MET A 95 1.87 5.39 13.35
C MET A 95 1.97 6.73 14.08
N GLU A 96 2.58 6.70 15.23
CA GLU A 96 2.90 7.88 16.03
C GLU A 96 4.41 7.97 16.21
N VAL A 97 4.99 9.14 15.96
CA VAL A 97 6.42 9.43 16.08
C VAL A 97 6.58 10.68 16.91
N GLY A 98 7.28 10.58 18.05
CA GLY A 98 7.48 11.71 18.94
C GLY A 98 6.17 12.39 19.35
N GLN A 99 5.14 11.62 19.72
CA GLN A 99 3.79 12.06 20.10
C GLN A 99 2.94 12.68 18.98
N LYS A 100 3.44 12.74 17.75
CA LYS A 100 2.68 13.17 16.58
C LYS A 100 2.18 11.97 15.79
N GLN A 101 0.87 11.93 15.51
CA GLN A 101 0.32 10.95 14.58
C GLN A 101 0.70 11.34 13.15
N VAL A 102 1.33 10.40 12.44
CA VAL A 102 1.82 10.60 11.07
C VAL A 102 0.84 10.04 10.04
N THR A 103 0.09 9.01 10.40
CA THR A 103 -0.86 8.33 9.52
C THR A 103 -2.29 8.87 9.67
N ASP A 104 -3.04 8.88 8.57
CA ASP A 104 -4.46 9.24 8.56
C ASP A 104 -5.34 7.99 8.88
N PRO A 105 -6.23 8.05 9.90
CA PRO A 105 -7.10 6.93 10.26
C PRO A 105 -8.30 6.85 9.30
N ASN A 106 -8.15 6.21 8.15
CA ASN A 106 -9.18 6.13 7.11
C ASN A 106 -9.72 4.73 6.81
N ASN A 107 -9.19 3.69 7.47
CA ASN A 107 -9.55 2.28 7.26
C ASN A 107 -9.36 1.79 5.80
N LEU A 108 -8.44 2.39 5.05
CA LEU A 108 -8.14 2.07 3.66
C LEU A 108 -6.73 1.48 3.48
N TYR A 109 -6.13 1.01 4.55
CA TYR A 109 -4.78 0.43 4.53
C TYR A 109 -4.64 -0.75 3.54
N PRO A 110 -5.62 -1.68 3.41
CA PRO A 110 -5.56 -2.75 2.41
C PRO A 110 -5.46 -2.21 0.98
N TYR A 111 -6.25 -1.19 0.67
CA TYR A 111 -6.21 -0.56 -0.66
C TYR A 111 -4.93 0.19 -0.91
N ARG A 112 -4.40 0.88 0.11
CA ARG A 112 -3.08 1.50 0.01
C ARG A 112 -2.02 0.47 -0.33
N SER A 113 -1.96 -0.63 0.41
CA SER A 113 -0.95 -1.67 0.22
C SER A 113 -1.03 -2.33 -1.15
N ILE A 114 -2.23 -2.63 -1.64
CA ILE A 114 -2.42 -3.24 -2.96
C ILE A 114 -2.07 -2.27 -4.11
N PHE A 115 -2.44 -0.97 -3.98
CA PHE A 115 -2.06 0.04 -4.96
C PHE A 115 -0.54 0.22 -5.01
N GLU A 116 0.12 0.41 -3.86
CA GLU A 116 1.58 0.53 -3.80
C GLU A 116 2.29 -0.71 -4.33
N THR A 117 1.73 -1.91 -4.07
CA THR A 117 2.28 -3.17 -4.57
C THR A 117 2.16 -3.27 -6.09
N ILE A 118 0.99 -3.02 -6.66
CA ILE A 118 0.77 -3.15 -8.10
C ILE A 118 1.48 -2.02 -8.89
N LEU A 119 1.48 -0.79 -8.36
CA LEU A 119 1.96 0.37 -9.11
C LEU A 119 3.48 0.61 -9.02
N ASN A 120 4.13 0.16 -7.94
CA ASN A 120 5.53 0.52 -7.68
C ASN A 120 6.51 -0.65 -7.84
N TYR A 121 6.04 -1.92 -7.87
CA TYR A 121 6.93 -3.07 -7.97
C TYR A 121 6.87 -3.72 -9.35
N PRO A 122 8.03 -4.03 -9.94
CA PRO A 122 8.10 -4.80 -11.17
C PRO A 122 7.79 -6.28 -10.89
N ARG A 123 7.49 -7.01 -11.96
CA ARG A 123 7.08 -8.42 -11.94
C ARG A 123 8.03 -9.31 -11.12
N GLU A 124 9.33 -9.12 -11.27
CA GLU A 124 10.34 -9.93 -10.59
C GLU A 124 10.25 -9.85 -9.07
N VAL A 125 9.87 -8.69 -8.54
CA VAL A 125 9.66 -8.47 -7.10
C VAL A 125 8.34 -9.10 -6.65
N LEU A 126 7.29 -8.99 -7.46
CA LEU A 126 5.98 -9.58 -7.16
C LEU A 126 6.05 -11.11 -7.13
N ASP A 127 6.75 -11.72 -8.07
CA ASP A 127 6.91 -13.18 -8.18
C ASP A 127 7.91 -13.79 -7.16
N THR A 128 8.60 -12.96 -6.39
CA THR A 128 9.61 -13.40 -5.41
C THR A 128 9.33 -12.91 -4.01
N ARG A 129 9.75 -11.68 -3.68
CA ARG A 129 9.68 -11.12 -2.33
C ARG A 129 8.24 -10.99 -1.82
N MET A 130 7.32 -10.52 -2.67
CA MET A 130 5.95 -10.24 -2.25
C MET A 130 5.14 -11.52 -1.92
N ILE A 131 5.60 -12.69 -2.34
CA ILE A 131 5.04 -13.98 -1.89
C ILE A 131 5.15 -14.13 -0.38
N CYS A 132 6.24 -13.62 0.24
CA CYS A 132 6.40 -13.63 1.70
C CYS A 132 5.36 -12.77 2.42
N GLU A 133 4.72 -11.83 1.72
CA GLU A 133 3.66 -10.94 2.21
C GLU A 133 2.25 -11.48 1.86
N GLY A 134 2.19 -12.62 1.16
CA GLY A 134 0.94 -13.28 0.75
C GLY A 134 0.44 -12.86 -0.63
N TRP A 135 1.31 -12.23 -1.45
CA TRP A 135 0.96 -11.90 -2.83
C TRP A 135 0.92 -13.14 -3.72
N THR A 136 -0.14 -13.27 -4.49
CA THR A 136 -0.23 -14.21 -5.62
C THR A 136 -1.23 -13.64 -6.62
N LYS A 137 -0.79 -13.39 -7.84
CA LYS A 137 -1.62 -12.73 -8.87
C LYS A 137 -2.90 -13.49 -9.15
N ASP A 138 -4.04 -12.81 -9.08
CA ASP A 138 -5.34 -13.37 -9.43
C ASP A 138 -5.52 -13.48 -10.94
N THR A 139 -6.25 -14.50 -11.39
CA THR A 139 -6.59 -14.65 -12.80
C THR A 139 -7.57 -13.55 -13.21
N ALA A 140 -7.23 -12.82 -14.27
CA ALA A 140 -8.06 -11.76 -14.82
C ALA A 140 -9.49 -12.26 -15.13
N ALA A 141 -10.47 -11.41 -14.89
CA ALA A 141 -11.91 -11.68 -14.98
C ALA A 141 -12.45 -12.75 -13.99
N GLN A 142 -11.61 -13.34 -13.12
CA GLN A 142 -12.00 -14.42 -12.20
C GLN A 142 -11.93 -14.02 -10.71
N PHE A 143 -11.89 -12.74 -10.39
CA PHE A 143 -11.72 -12.24 -9.02
C PHE A 143 -12.83 -12.67 -8.05
N ASP A 144 -14.09 -12.66 -8.49
CA ASP A 144 -15.24 -13.01 -7.66
C ASP A 144 -15.52 -14.53 -7.62
N VAL A 145 -14.61 -15.35 -8.13
CA VAL A 145 -14.67 -16.80 -7.96
C VAL A 145 -14.34 -17.12 -6.50
N THR A 146 -15.31 -17.69 -5.78
CA THR A 146 -15.18 -18.03 -4.36
C THR A 146 -14.68 -19.45 -4.13
N ASP A 147 -14.83 -20.33 -5.13
CA ASP A 147 -14.30 -21.71 -5.07
C ASP A 147 -12.81 -21.71 -5.46
N PRO A 148 -11.89 -22.04 -4.55
CA PRO A 148 -10.45 -22.11 -4.84
C PRO A 148 -10.06 -23.17 -5.89
N THR A 149 -10.95 -24.09 -6.23
CA THR A 149 -10.75 -25.05 -7.32
C THR A 149 -11.25 -24.54 -8.68
N GLY A 150 -11.86 -23.36 -8.69
CA GLY A 150 -12.38 -22.71 -9.87
C GLY A 150 -11.29 -22.12 -10.77
N ALA A 151 -11.70 -21.22 -11.64
CA ALA A 151 -10.84 -20.64 -12.67
C ALA A 151 -9.80 -19.63 -12.15
N ASN A 152 -9.92 -19.15 -10.89
CA ASN A 152 -8.93 -18.27 -10.29
C ASN A 152 -7.76 -19.08 -9.70
N THR A 153 -6.70 -19.24 -10.48
CA THR A 153 -5.50 -20.02 -10.07
C THR A 153 -4.76 -19.37 -8.90
N GLY A 154 -4.76 -18.04 -8.81
CA GLY A 154 -4.15 -17.31 -7.69
C GLY A 154 -4.85 -17.60 -6.37
N LEU A 155 -6.18 -17.59 -6.36
CA LEU A 155 -6.99 -17.97 -5.21
C LEU A 155 -6.71 -19.42 -4.76
N GLY A 156 -6.63 -20.35 -5.73
CA GLY A 156 -6.31 -21.76 -5.47
C GLY A 156 -4.93 -21.95 -4.85
N THR A 157 -3.94 -21.20 -5.30
CA THR A 157 -2.59 -21.25 -4.74
C THR A 157 -2.56 -20.72 -3.30
N ARG A 158 -3.26 -19.62 -3.01
CA ARG A 158 -3.35 -19.07 -1.65
C ARG A 158 -4.07 -20.02 -0.68
N GLU A 159 -5.19 -20.62 -1.12
CA GLU A 159 -5.98 -21.55 -0.29
C GLU A 159 -5.16 -22.71 0.26
N GLN A 160 -4.25 -23.27 -0.52
CA GLN A 160 -3.42 -24.41 -0.10
C GLN A 160 -2.66 -24.15 1.21
N ASN A 161 -2.33 -22.90 1.49
CA ASN A 161 -1.63 -22.52 2.72
C ASN A 161 -2.51 -22.62 3.97
N TYR A 162 -3.83 -22.51 3.85
CA TYR A 162 -4.76 -22.40 4.98
C TYR A 162 -5.57 -23.67 5.25
N ARG A 163 -5.39 -24.72 4.46
CA ARG A 163 -6.13 -25.99 4.61
C ARG A 163 -6.04 -26.54 6.02
N ALA A 164 -7.16 -27.04 6.53
CA ALA A 164 -7.30 -27.60 7.87
C ALA A 164 -6.81 -26.66 8.97
N SER A 165 -7.05 -25.35 8.82
CA SER A 165 -6.60 -24.31 9.76
C SER A 165 -5.09 -24.32 10.03
N ARG A 166 -4.29 -24.65 9.02
CA ARG A 166 -2.85 -24.60 9.14
C ARG A 166 -2.40 -23.18 9.46
N ALA A 167 -1.47 -23.05 10.41
CA ALA A 167 -0.85 -21.77 10.72
C ALA A 167 0.13 -21.38 9.59
N VAL A 168 0.00 -20.14 9.13
CA VAL A 168 0.83 -19.56 8.06
C VAL A 168 1.56 -18.35 8.62
N ARG A 169 2.81 -18.20 8.24
CA ARG A 169 3.65 -17.07 8.63
C ARG A 169 3.92 -16.18 7.44
N PHE A 170 3.73 -14.89 7.63
CA PHE A 170 4.06 -13.84 6.68
C PHE A 170 5.06 -12.89 7.27
N ILE A 171 5.90 -12.32 6.42
CA ILE A 171 6.86 -11.30 6.80
C ILE A 171 7.00 -10.29 5.67
N GLY A 172 6.93 -9.01 6.01
CA GLY A 172 7.04 -7.94 5.02
C GLY A 172 7.20 -6.56 5.64
N ARG A 173 7.36 -5.56 4.81
CA ARG A 173 7.49 -4.17 5.23
C ARG A 173 6.11 -3.51 5.29
N PRO A 174 5.72 -2.88 6.42
CA PRO A 174 4.47 -2.12 6.49
C PRO A 174 4.42 -1.00 5.44
N HIS A 175 3.25 -0.82 4.81
CA HIS A 175 2.99 0.24 3.84
C HIS A 175 2.65 1.56 4.56
N LEU A 176 3.69 2.21 5.11
CA LEU A 176 3.61 3.47 5.83
C LEU A 176 4.59 4.47 5.21
N ASP A 177 4.25 5.76 5.25
CA ASP A 177 5.01 6.82 4.58
C ASP A 177 6.48 6.83 4.98
N LEU A 178 6.77 6.77 6.29
CA LEU A 178 8.13 6.82 6.80
C LEU A 178 8.92 5.52 6.59
N PHE A 179 8.27 4.43 6.19
CA PHE A 179 8.93 3.16 5.86
C PHE A 179 9.43 3.11 4.41
N HIS A 180 9.09 4.11 3.59
CA HIS A 180 9.49 4.22 2.18
C HIS A 180 10.47 5.37 1.92
N GLN A 181 11.20 5.84 2.95
CA GLN A 181 12.19 6.90 2.84
C GLN A 181 13.57 6.42 3.35
N GLU A 182 14.64 7.11 2.96
CA GLU A 182 16.03 6.67 3.18
C GLU A 182 16.67 7.18 4.47
N LYS A 183 16.12 8.26 5.07
CA LYS A 183 16.69 8.84 6.28
C LYS A 183 16.42 7.96 7.49
N LEU A 184 17.42 7.80 8.35
CA LEU A 184 17.24 7.13 9.63
C LEU A 184 16.38 8.00 10.56
N LEU A 185 15.50 7.36 11.33
CA LEU A 185 14.83 8.04 12.44
C LEU A 185 15.86 8.27 13.54
N PRO A 186 16.06 9.52 14.01
CA PRO A 186 17.08 9.82 15.02
C PRO A 186 16.88 9.07 16.32
N GLY A 187 17.97 8.77 17.00
CA GLY A 187 17.95 8.19 18.35
C GLY A 187 17.24 9.11 19.35
N GLY A 188 16.55 8.53 20.32
CA GLY A 188 15.79 9.25 21.33
C GLY A 188 14.32 9.54 20.96
N VAL A 189 13.90 9.27 19.74
CA VAL A 189 12.50 9.45 19.31
C VAL A 189 11.71 8.17 19.59
N ASP A 190 10.64 8.27 20.37
CA ASP A 190 9.71 7.17 20.60
C ASP A 190 8.81 6.97 19.37
N MET A 191 8.53 5.71 19.02
CA MET A 191 7.63 5.34 17.93
C MET A 191 6.60 4.32 18.43
N LYS A 192 5.32 4.56 18.12
CA LYS A 192 4.23 3.64 18.39
C LYS A 192 3.58 3.23 17.08
N LEU A 193 3.35 1.92 16.91
CA LEU A 193 2.61 1.34 15.80
C LEU A 193 1.39 0.60 16.33
N ARG A 194 0.24 0.81 15.71
CA ARG A 194 -1.02 0.15 16.07
C ARG A 194 -1.66 -0.42 14.82
N PHE A 195 -1.79 -1.74 14.78
CA PHE A 195 -2.40 -2.50 13.70
C PHE A 195 -3.82 -2.88 14.10
N ILE A 196 -4.82 -2.44 13.34
CA ILE A 196 -6.24 -2.67 13.61
C ILE A 196 -6.74 -3.77 12.66
N PRO A 197 -7.16 -4.96 13.18
CA PRO A 197 -7.61 -6.05 12.33
C PRO A 197 -8.85 -5.68 11.51
N HIS A 198 -8.93 -6.24 10.30
CA HIS A 198 -10.11 -6.11 9.44
C HIS A 198 -11.16 -7.17 9.76
N LYS A 199 -12.39 -6.96 9.27
CA LYS A 199 -13.48 -7.94 9.37
C LYS A 199 -13.21 -9.14 8.48
N ALA A 200 -13.58 -10.35 8.93
CA ALA A 200 -13.41 -11.57 8.15
C ALA A 200 -14.04 -11.53 6.74
N PRO A 201 -15.26 -10.97 6.54
CA PRO A 201 -15.86 -10.88 5.19
C PRO A 201 -15.10 -10.01 4.19
N PHE A 202 -14.12 -9.22 4.63
CA PHE A 202 -13.25 -8.45 3.74
C PHE A 202 -12.06 -9.28 3.26
N VAL A 203 -11.58 -10.20 4.07
CA VAL A 203 -10.32 -10.95 3.81
C VAL A 203 -10.56 -12.38 3.34
N ILE A 204 -11.78 -12.90 3.52
CA ILE A 204 -12.13 -14.30 3.25
C ILE A 204 -13.24 -14.34 2.19
N LEU A 205 -12.99 -15.09 1.12
CA LEU A 205 -13.99 -15.46 0.14
C LEU A 205 -14.52 -16.85 0.49
N ASN A 206 -15.83 -16.97 0.71
CA ASN A 206 -16.46 -18.22 1.06
C ASN A 206 -17.55 -18.53 0.03
N ALA A 207 -17.53 -19.74 -0.56
CA ALA A 207 -18.56 -20.14 -1.50
C ALA A 207 -19.95 -19.96 -0.87
N ALA A 208 -20.85 -19.36 -1.63
CA ALA A 208 -22.24 -19.28 -1.21
C ALA A 208 -22.72 -20.70 -0.91
N ALA A 209 -23.22 -20.91 0.31
CA ALA A 209 -23.75 -22.20 0.72
C ALA A 209 -24.83 -22.63 -0.27
N THR A 210 -24.72 -23.81 -0.84
CA THR A 210 -25.88 -24.50 -1.35
C THR A 210 -26.81 -24.80 -0.17
N ALA A 211 -28.09 -25.03 -0.41
CA ALA A 211 -29.07 -25.35 0.67
C ALA A 211 -28.59 -26.48 1.58
N GLU A 212 -27.62 -27.27 1.16
CA GLU A 212 -27.06 -28.45 1.85
C GLU A 212 -25.78 -28.16 2.68
N VAL A 213 -25.09 -27.04 2.41
CA VAL A 213 -23.85 -26.66 3.13
C VAL A 213 -24.01 -25.26 3.72
N PRO A 214 -24.23 -25.13 5.05
CA PRO A 214 -24.38 -23.83 5.68
C PRO A 214 -23.09 -23.01 5.55
N GLN A 215 -23.24 -21.72 5.24
CA GLN A 215 -22.11 -20.78 5.23
C GLN A 215 -21.47 -20.75 6.62
N LYS A 216 -20.16 -21.01 6.66
CA LYS A 216 -19.42 -20.99 7.92
C LYS A 216 -19.10 -19.56 8.34
N ASN A 217 -19.27 -19.27 9.61
CA ASN A 217 -18.80 -18.04 10.21
C ASN A 217 -17.31 -18.19 10.54
N LEU A 218 -16.49 -17.44 9.86
CA LEU A 218 -15.04 -17.55 9.89
C LEU A 218 -14.39 -16.35 10.58
N LYS A 219 -13.21 -16.58 11.13
CA LYS A 219 -12.32 -15.54 11.65
C LYS A 219 -10.87 -15.80 11.28
N VAL A 220 -10.11 -14.72 11.19
CA VAL A 220 -8.65 -14.77 11.16
C VAL A 220 -8.14 -14.70 12.59
N SER A 221 -7.43 -15.75 13.02
CA SER A 221 -6.85 -15.84 14.36
C SER A 221 -5.33 -15.64 14.26
N ILE A 222 -4.82 -14.60 14.89
CA ILE A 222 -3.40 -14.27 14.93
C ILE A 222 -2.77 -14.91 16.14
N SER A 223 -1.83 -15.84 15.94
CA SER A 223 -1.14 -16.54 17.01
C SER A 223 0.11 -15.84 17.52
N SER A 224 0.81 -15.13 16.66
CA SER A 224 1.96 -14.31 17.05
C SER A 224 2.18 -13.17 16.05
N ALA A 225 2.71 -12.06 16.55
CA ALA A 225 3.19 -10.94 15.76
C ALA A 225 4.49 -10.43 16.34
N LYS A 226 5.44 -10.05 15.48
CA LYS A 226 6.75 -9.52 15.86
C LYS A 226 7.13 -8.41 14.90
N LEU A 227 7.76 -7.37 15.43
CA LEU A 227 8.30 -6.30 14.62
C LEU A 227 9.84 -6.35 14.69
N TYR A 228 10.48 -6.53 13.54
CA TYR A 228 11.94 -6.50 13.41
C TYR A 228 12.35 -5.12 12.91
N ILE A 229 12.99 -4.35 13.77
CA ILE A 229 13.48 -3.01 13.45
C ILE A 229 14.97 -3.05 13.21
N ARG A 230 15.38 -2.62 12.03
CA ARG A 230 16.79 -2.45 11.72
C ARG A 230 17.32 -1.25 12.48
N THR A 231 18.27 -1.51 13.40
CA THR A 231 18.86 -0.51 14.28
C THR A 231 20.31 -0.30 13.91
N LYS A 232 20.74 0.97 13.86
CA LYS A 232 22.12 1.37 13.57
C LYS A 232 22.69 2.16 14.75
N LYS A 233 23.77 1.66 15.31
CA LYS A 233 24.52 2.36 16.37
C LYS A 233 25.43 3.39 15.74
N VAL A 234 25.25 4.64 16.11
CA VAL A 234 25.94 5.79 15.53
C VAL A 234 27.11 6.22 16.42
N SER A 235 28.18 6.73 15.80
CA SER A 235 29.36 7.20 16.52
C SER A 235 29.02 8.39 17.45
N PRO A 236 29.62 8.46 18.68
CA PRO A 236 29.34 9.54 19.62
C PRO A 236 29.65 10.94 19.07
N SER A 237 30.63 11.08 18.22
CA SER A 237 30.99 12.36 17.60
C SER A 237 29.88 12.90 16.70
N LEU A 238 29.22 12.01 15.94
CA LEU A 238 28.09 12.39 15.10
C LEU A 238 26.85 12.72 15.93
N ILE A 239 26.60 11.97 17.01
CA ILE A 239 25.49 12.26 17.94
C ILE A 239 25.66 13.66 18.54
N MET A 240 26.85 14.00 19.02
CA MET A 240 27.14 15.34 19.59
C MET A 240 26.95 16.43 18.55
N ALA A 241 27.39 16.22 17.30
CA ALA A 241 27.18 17.17 16.21
C ALA A 241 25.68 17.38 15.90
N HIS A 242 24.90 16.30 15.86
CA HIS A 242 23.45 16.37 15.67
C HIS A 242 22.75 17.09 16.83
N GLU A 243 23.11 16.79 18.09
CA GLU A 243 22.55 17.48 19.26
C GLU A 243 22.89 18.98 19.26
N GLN A 244 24.09 19.35 18.85
CA GLN A 244 24.47 20.76 18.72
C GLN A 244 23.64 21.48 17.64
N MET A 245 23.44 20.87 16.48
CA MET A 245 22.61 21.44 15.43
C MET A 245 21.13 21.54 15.84
N LEU A 246 20.66 20.60 16.64
CA LEU A 246 19.27 20.54 17.12
C LEU A 246 18.93 21.69 18.10
N GLN A 247 19.93 22.35 18.71
CA GLN A 247 19.68 23.52 19.55
C GLN A 247 19.12 24.72 18.76
N THR A 248 19.45 24.81 17.47
CA THR A 248 19.08 25.94 16.60
C THR A 248 18.16 25.57 15.45
N GLY A 249 17.91 24.28 15.23
CA GLY A 249 17.10 23.75 14.13
C GLY A 249 16.28 22.53 14.50
N THR A 250 15.69 21.89 13.50
CA THR A 250 14.91 20.66 13.61
C THR A 250 15.53 19.58 12.73
N TYR A 251 15.33 18.31 13.08
CA TYR A 251 15.55 17.21 12.14
C TYR A 251 14.51 17.30 11.03
N LYS A 252 14.92 17.11 9.78
CA LYS A 252 14.04 17.14 8.62
C LYS A 252 14.11 15.81 7.88
N ILE A 253 13.01 15.06 7.92
CA ILE A 253 12.88 13.78 7.25
C ILE A 253 11.89 13.97 6.09
N PRO A 254 12.37 14.13 4.85
CA PRO A 254 11.50 14.20 3.68
C PRO A 254 10.92 12.81 3.39
N PHE A 255 9.63 12.75 3.09
CA PHE A 255 8.93 11.53 2.73
C PHE A 255 7.82 11.80 1.73
N THR A 256 7.34 10.74 1.08
CA THR A 256 6.13 10.82 0.24
C THR A 256 4.93 10.49 1.10
N LYS A 257 4.07 11.46 1.31
CA LYS A 257 2.80 11.30 2.01
C LYS A 257 1.77 10.70 1.07
N VAL A 258 1.20 9.57 1.47
CA VAL A 258 0.13 8.89 0.75
C VAL A 258 -1.19 9.12 1.45
N GLN A 259 -2.17 9.68 0.73
CA GLN A 259 -3.51 9.86 1.23
C GLN A 259 -4.50 9.03 0.43
N MET A 260 -5.38 8.32 1.13
CA MET A 260 -6.45 7.54 0.53
C MET A 260 -7.78 8.26 0.71
N LYS A 261 -8.59 8.28 -0.37
CA LYS A 261 -9.97 8.80 -0.35
C LYS A 261 -10.91 7.85 -1.05
N THR A 262 -12.16 7.86 -0.64
CA THR A 262 -13.24 7.14 -1.32
C THR A 262 -14.35 8.09 -1.73
N LEU A 263 -14.97 7.84 -2.89
CA LEU A 263 -16.13 8.56 -3.37
C LEU A 263 -17.16 7.52 -3.81
N THR A 264 -18.40 7.63 -3.33
CA THR A 264 -19.48 6.76 -3.74
C THR A 264 -20.18 7.32 -4.97
N ILE A 265 -20.25 6.53 -6.03
CA ILE A 265 -21.01 6.79 -7.25
C ILE A 265 -22.32 6.02 -7.13
N PRO A 266 -23.49 6.71 -7.03
CA PRO A 266 -24.77 6.06 -6.85
C PRO A 266 -25.18 5.19 -8.05
N GLN A 267 -26.03 4.22 -7.82
CA GLN A 267 -26.72 3.48 -8.87
C GLN A 267 -27.54 4.42 -9.77
N GLY A 268 -27.65 4.10 -11.06
CA GLY A 268 -28.46 4.84 -12.02
C GLY A 268 -27.78 6.06 -12.66
N VAL A 269 -26.49 6.25 -12.42
CA VAL A 269 -25.71 7.40 -12.91
C VAL A 269 -24.95 7.05 -14.17
N THR A 270 -25.03 7.92 -15.20
CA THR A 270 -24.22 7.85 -16.42
C THR A 270 -23.08 8.86 -16.43
N ASN A 271 -23.21 9.95 -15.67
CA ASN A 271 -22.23 11.02 -15.61
C ASN A 271 -22.02 11.43 -14.15
N PHE A 272 -20.83 11.27 -13.64
CA PHE A 272 -20.45 11.61 -12.27
C PHE A 272 -19.38 12.70 -12.29
N GLN A 273 -19.60 13.74 -11.52
CA GLN A 273 -18.67 14.83 -11.35
C GLN A 273 -18.50 15.12 -9.86
N TYR A 274 -17.25 15.32 -9.46
CA TYR A 274 -16.93 15.68 -8.09
C TYR A 274 -15.99 16.88 -8.07
N ASP A 275 -16.50 18.01 -7.61
CA ASP A 275 -15.72 19.23 -7.44
C ASP A 275 -14.93 19.18 -6.13
N ASN A 276 -13.81 19.89 -6.08
CA ASN A 276 -13.00 20.02 -4.87
C ASN A 276 -12.47 18.68 -4.32
N LEU A 277 -12.05 17.78 -5.20
CA LEU A 277 -11.46 16.50 -4.82
C LEU A 277 -10.23 16.70 -3.90
N TYR A 278 -9.40 17.66 -4.25
CA TYR A 278 -8.29 18.16 -3.44
C TYR A 278 -8.28 19.68 -3.48
N LEU A 279 -8.13 20.31 -2.32
CA LEU A 279 -8.05 21.76 -2.12
C LEU A 279 -6.71 22.09 -1.45
N GLY A 280 -6.04 23.12 -1.90
CA GLY A 280 -4.75 23.55 -1.37
C GLY A 280 -3.61 22.98 -2.18
N ASN A 281 -2.66 22.30 -1.56
CA ASN A 281 -1.54 21.69 -2.26
C ASN A 281 -2.00 20.57 -3.18
N LEU A 282 -1.58 20.64 -4.44
CA LEU A 282 -1.88 19.62 -5.44
C LEU A 282 -0.94 18.43 -5.27
N PRO A 283 -1.46 17.19 -5.26
CA PRO A 283 -0.61 16.01 -5.20
C PRO A 283 0.22 15.84 -6.46
N ASP A 284 1.37 15.18 -6.35
CA ASP A 284 2.24 14.89 -7.48
C ASP A 284 1.60 13.85 -8.43
N ARG A 285 0.94 12.84 -7.85
CA ARG A 285 0.31 11.72 -8.57
C ARG A 285 -1.03 11.34 -7.91
N ILE A 286 -2.00 10.96 -8.73
CA ILE A 286 -3.26 10.37 -8.27
C ILE A 286 -3.47 9.06 -9.01
N ALA A 287 -3.73 7.99 -8.27
CA ALA A 287 -4.24 6.73 -8.83
C ALA A 287 -5.72 6.57 -8.46
N LEU A 288 -6.52 6.04 -9.38
CA LEU A 288 -7.96 5.85 -9.22
C LEU A 288 -8.35 4.45 -9.70
N ALA A 289 -9.14 3.75 -8.91
CA ALA A 289 -9.81 2.51 -9.30
C ALA A 289 -11.26 2.52 -8.85
N LEU A 290 -12.09 1.75 -9.55
CA LEU A 290 -13.51 1.57 -9.26
C LEU A 290 -13.75 0.18 -8.69
N VAL A 291 -14.49 0.09 -7.58
CA VAL A 291 -14.78 -1.16 -6.86
C VAL A 291 -16.26 -1.23 -6.54
N HIS A 292 -16.82 -2.44 -6.49
CA HIS A 292 -18.18 -2.66 -6.02
C HIS A 292 -18.33 -2.27 -4.55
N ASP A 293 -19.35 -1.50 -4.20
CA ASP A 293 -19.50 -0.96 -2.85
C ASP A 293 -19.62 -2.05 -1.76
N GLU A 294 -20.29 -3.15 -2.06
CA GLU A 294 -20.36 -4.31 -1.15
C GLU A 294 -18.99 -4.93 -0.84
N ALA A 295 -18.07 -4.92 -1.80
CA ALA A 295 -16.73 -5.45 -1.61
C ALA A 295 -15.92 -4.58 -0.64
N VAL A 296 -16.10 -3.26 -0.70
CA VAL A 296 -15.42 -2.32 0.21
C VAL A 296 -15.91 -2.47 1.65
N THR A 297 -17.21 -2.70 1.84
CA THR A 297 -17.79 -2.95 3.17
C THR A 297 -17.46 -4.34 3.72
N GLY A 298 -17.07 -5.26 2.85
CA GLY A 298 -16.75 -6.66 3.14
C GLY A 298 -17.88 -7.63 2.78
N SER A 299 -17.59 -8.50 1.83
CA SER A 299 -18.52 -9.53 1.35
C SER A 299 -17.79 -10.85 1.13
N TYR A 300 -18.34 -11.96 1.57
CA TYR A 300 -17.77 -13.28 1.32
C TYR A 300 -17.83 -13.72 -0.15
N THR A 301 -18.53 -12.98 -1.01
CA THR A 301 -18.75 -13.32 -2.42
C THR A 301 -18.15 -12.31 -3.41
N ARG A 302 -17.58 -11.24 -2.90
CA ARG A 302 -16.97 -10.18 -3.71
C ARG A 302 -15.54 -9.93 -3.30
N ASN A 303 -14.63 -9.96 -4.27
CA ASN A 303 -13.23 -9.65 -4.03
C ASN A 303 -13.03 -8.13 -3.94
N PRO A 304 -12.51 -7.58 -2.83
CA PRO A 304 -12.28 -6.15 -2.66
C PRO A 304 -11.21 -5.59 -3.60
N PHE A 305 -10.36 -6.44 -4.17
CA PHE A 305 -9.28 -6.03 -5.09
C PHE A 305 -9.63 -6.26 -6.56
N LYS A 306 -10.90 -6.46 -6.88
CA LYS A 306 -11.41 -6.43 -8.24
C LYS A 306 -11.64 -4.99 -8.66
N PHE A 307 -10.71 -4.45 -9.43
CA PHE A 307 -10.83 -3.12 -10.03
C PHE A 307 -11.45 -3.25 -11.41
N ASP A 308 -12.74 -2.94 -11.52
CA ASP A 308 -13.51 -3.12 -12.76
C ASP A 308 -13.75 -1.78 -13.47
N HIS A 309 -13.91 -1.81 -14.78
CA HIS A 309 -14.13 -0.60 -15.58
C HIS A 309 -15.59 -0.11 -15.61
N TYR A 310 -16.56 -0.95 -15.24
CA TYR A 310 -18.01 -0.63 -15.22
C TYR A 310 -18.55 0.05 -16.49
N GLY A 311 -17.96 -0.24 -17.66
CA GLY A 311 -18.34 0.42 -18.91
C GLY A 311 -17.95 1.90 -18.98
N LEU A 312 -16.89 2.32 -18.28
CA LEU A 312 -16.34 3.67 -18.31
C LEU A 312 -15.96 4.06 -19.75
N THR A 313 -16.39 5.25 -20.19
CA THR A 313 -16.12 5.80 -21.53
C THR A 313 -15.35 7.12 -21.47
N HIS A 314 -15.32 7.77 -20.32
CA HIS A 314 -14.54 9.01 -20.13
C HIS A 314 -14.10 9.14 -18.69
N LEU A 315 -12.82 9.44 -18.51
CA LEU A 315 -12.24 9.75 -17.20
C LEU A 315 -11.19 10.84 -17.36
N GLY A 316 -11.30 11.89 -16.57
CA GLY A 316 -10.33 12.96 -16.56
C GLY A 316 -10.37 13.80 -15.29
N LEU A 317 -9.27 14.48 -15.03
CA LEU A 317 -9.15 15.46 -13.97
C LEU A 317 -9.04 16.87 -14.58
N LYS A 318 -9.69 17.86 -13.96
CA LYS A 318 -9.46 19.28 -14.24
C LYS A 318 -8.75 19.92 -13.07
N VAL A 319 -7.57 20.43 -13.32
CA VAL A 319 -6.70 21.08 -12.34
C VAL A 319 -6.58 22.55 -12.70
N GLY A 320 -7.16 23.44 -11.89
CA GLY A 320 -7.18 24.88 -12.18
C GLY A 320 -7.80 25.22 -13.54
N GLY A 321 -8.75 24.40 -14.02
CA GLY A 321 -9.39 24.55 -15.32
C GLY A 321 -8.70 23.81 -16.48
N GLU A 322 -7.48 23.31 -16.29
CA GLU A 322 -6.76 22.51 -17.29
C GLU A 322 -7.06 21.03 -17.18
N GLN A 323 -7.26 20.37 -18.31
CA GLN A 323 -7.50 18.92 -18.40
C GLN A 323 -6.19 18.13 -18.19
N ILE A 324 -6.22 17.11 -17.31
CA ILE A 324 -5.13 16.17 -17.07
C ILE A 324 -5.68 14.74 -17.17
N PRO A 325 -5.07 13.85 -17.98
CA PRO A 325 -4.09 14.19 -19.03
C PRO A 325 -4.71 15.12 -20.07
N LYS A 326 -3.90 15.81 -20.88
CA LYS A 326 -4.40 16.74 -21.91
C LYS A 326 -5.42 16.08 -22.86
N ILE A 327 -5.21 14.78 -23.16
CA ILE A 327 -6.18 13.92 -23.83
C ILE A 327 -6.75 13.00 -22.73
N PRO A 328 -8.02 13.16 -22.33
CA PRO A 328 -8.61 12.36 -21.27
C PRO A 328 -8.62 10.86 -21.63
N TYR A 329 -8.73 10.01 -20.62
CA TYR A 329 -8.96 8.59 -20.85
C TYR A 329 -10.34 8.38 -21.48
N GLN A 330 -10.40 7.72 -22.62
CA GLN A 330 -11.63 7.43 -23.37
C GLN A 330 -11.62 5.99 -23.89
N PRO A 331 -11.52 4.98 -23.00
CA PRO A 331 -11.47 3.60 -23.42
C PRO A 331 -12.80 3.12 -24.00
N ASP A 332 -12.72 2.24 -24.99
CA ASP A 332 -13.84 1.43 -25.43
C ASP A 332 -13.56 -0.07 -25.16
N PHE A 333 -14.08 -0.57 -24.05
CA PHE A 333 -13.89 -1.96 -23.65
C PHE A 333 -14.69 -2.94 -24.53
N THR A 334 -15.72 -2.47 -25.25
CA THR A 334 -16.53 -3.31 -26.16
C THR A 334 -15.77 -3.65 -27.43
N THR A 335 -15.10 -2.66 -28.01
CA THR A 335 -14.29 -2.82 -29.23
C THR A 335 -12.84 -3.17 -28.92
N ARG A 336 -12.47 -3.22 -27.63
CA ARG A 336 -11.09 -3.41 -27.13
C ARG A 336 -10.12 -2.29 -27.54
N ASP A 337 -10.64 -1.09 -27.71
CA ASP A 337 -9.85 0.11 -27.99
C ASP A 337 -9.51 0.83 -26.68
N TYR A 338 -8.45 0.38 -25.99
CA TYR A 338 -7.97 0.92 -24.72
C TYR A 338 -6.43 0.90 -24.58
N LEU A 339 -5.72 0.57 -25.66
CA LEU A 339 -4.25 0.46 -25.60
C LEU A 339 -3.58 1.81 -25.35
N ARG A 340 -4.13 2.90 -25.89
CA ARG A 340 -3.64 4.25 -25.62
C ARG A 340 -3.75 4.60 -24.13
N GLU A 341 -4.87 4.28 -23.52
CA GLU A 341 -5.15 4.51 -22.11
C GLU A 341 -4.19 3.71 -21.23
N TYR A 342 -4.00 2.44 -21.56
CA TYR A 342 -3.02 1.59 -20.89
C TYR A 342 -1.60 2.14 -20.99
N MET A 343 -1.16 2.56 -22.19
CA MET A 343 0.16 3.20 -22.38
C MET A 343 0.29 4.51 -21.62
N THR A 344 -0.79 5.27 -21.48
CA THR A 344 -0.79 6.49 -20.66
C THR A 344 -0.58 6.17 -19.18
N VAL A 345 -1.16 5.08 -18.67
CA VAL A 345 -0.92 4.59 -17.31
C VAL A 345 0.54 4.17 -17.14
N LEU A 346 1.10 3.39 -18.09
CA LEU A 346 2.51 2.97 -18.06
C LEU A 346 3.46 4.19 -18.02
N SER A 347 3.19 5.20 -18.84
CA SER A 347 4.00 6.42 -18.87
C SER A 347 3.91 7.20 -17.55
N ALA A 348 2.73 7.25 -16.93
CA ALA A 348 2.56 7.88 -15.62
C ALA A 348 3.29 7.13 -14.50
N LEU A 349 3.47 5.82 -14.65
CA LEU A 349 4.22 4.96 -13.72
C LEU A 349 5.73 4.95 -14.00
N GLY A 350 6.17 5.34 -15.20
CA GLY A 350 7.57 5.29 -15.63
C GLY A 350 8.02 3.89 -16.10
N PHE A 351 7.09 3.02 -16.48
CA PHE A 351 7.37 1.68 -17.03
C PHE A 351 7.34 1.62 -18.57
N ASP A 352 7.12 2.74 -19.25
CA ASP A 352 6.97 2.80 -20.71
C ASP A 352 8.28 2.63 -21.50
N MET A 353 9.42 3.01 -20.93
CA MET A 353 10.72 3.04 -21.62
C MET A 353 11.85 2.31 -20.87
N GLY A 354 11.59 1.74 -19.72
CA GLY A 354 12.61 1.09 -18.88
C GLY A 354 12.76 -0.41 -19.15
N PRO A 355 13.83 -1.03 -18.63
CA PRO A 355 14.00 -2.49 -18.67
C PRO A 355 13.01 -3.23 -17.76
N ASN A 356 12.41 -2.54 -16.78
CA ASN A 356 11.45 -3.11 -15.87
C ASN A 356 10.06 -3.10 -16.51
N CYS A 357 9.37 -4.23 -16.46
CA CYS A 357 8.02 -4.37 -16.97
C CYS A 357 6.99 -4.29 -15.84
N TRP A 358 5.90 -3.60 -16.09
CA TRP A 358 4.73 -3.71 -15.23
C TRP A 358 4.14 -5.13 -15.33
N ASP A 359 3.71 -5.70 -14.21
CA ASP A 359 3.19 -7.07 -14.20
C ASP A 359 1.80 -7.22 -14.85
N ILE A 360 1.06 -6.13 -14.99
CA ILE A 360 -0.30 -6.14 -15.55
C ILE A 360 -0.26 -5.94 -17.05
N THR A 361 -0.76 -6.91 -17.81
CA THR A 361 -0.91 -6.82 -19.27
C THR A 361 -2.13 -5.97 -19.65
N PRO A 362 -2.25 -5.47 -20.91
CA PRO A 362 -3.43 -4.72 -21.35
C PRO A 362 -4.74 -5.46 -21.16
N THR A 363 -4.75 -6.79 -21.40
CA THR A 363 -5.94 -7.62 -21.23
C THR A 363 -6.31 -7.77 -19.75
N GLU A 364 -5.35 -7.95 -18.87
CA GLU A 364 -5.58 -8.03 -17.43
C GLU A 364 -6.04 -6.68 -16.87
N TRP A 365 -5.45 -5.59 -17.35
CA TRP A 365 -5.88 -4.24 -16.99
C TRP A 365 -7.37 -4.02 -17.29
N ALA A 366 -7.84 -4.45 -18.44
CA ALA A 366 -9.26 -4.36 -18.80
C ALA A 366 -10.16 -5.33 -18.01
N ASN A 367 -9.60 -6.38 -17.36
CA ASN A 367 -10.36 -7.46 -16.76
C ASN A 367 -10.07 -7.67 -15.27
N GLY A 368 -10.13 -6.60 -14.47
CA GLY A 368 -10.07 -6.67 -13.01
C GLY A 368 -8.87 -5.97 -12.36
N TYR A 369 -7.93 -5.43 -13.15
CA TYR A 369 -6.83 -4.58 -12.68
C TYR A 369 -6.93 -3.16 -13.23
N ASN A 370 -8.15 -2.64 -13.41
CA ASN A 370 -8.40 -1.36 -14.06
C ASN A 370 -8.08 -0.18 -13.15
N ILE A 371 -6.80 0.21 -13.10
CA ILE A 371 -6.30 1.34 -12.33
C ILE A 371 -5.86 2.44 -13.29
N TYR A 372 -6.32 3.66 -13.09
CA TYR A 372 -5.93 4.86 -13.83
C TYR A 372 -4.95 5.68 -13.02
N VAL A 373 -3.93 6.23 -13.66
CA VAL A 373 -2.90 7.02 -12.98
C VAL A 373 -2.76 8.38 -13.65
N PHE A 374 -2.84 9.43 -12.85
CA PHE A 374 -2.70 10.82 -13.28
C PHE A 374 -1.44 11.41 -12.68
N LYS A 375 -0.52 11.84 -13.53
CA LYS A 375 0.65 12.59 -13.14
C LYS A 375 0.33 14.09 -13.23
N ILE A 376 0.29 14.78 -12.10
CA ILE A 376 -0.11 16.19 -12.01
C ILE A 376 1.11 17.08 -12.10
N THR A 377 2.17 16.72 -11.38
CA THR A 377 3.41 17.50 -11.36
C THR A 377 4.36 17.05 -12.48
N PRO A 378 4.90 17.98 -13.30
CA PRO A 378 5.88 17.64 -14.30
C PRO A 378 7.21 17.20 -13.69
N GLY A 379 7.95 16.34 -14.38
CA GLY A 379 9.27 15.89 -13.96
C GLY A 379 9.29 14.43 -13.48
N PRO A 380 10.47 13.88 -13.18
CA PRO A 380 10.59 12.52 -12.66
C PRO A 380 10.04 12.46 -11.24
N LEU A 381 9.40 11.33 -10.91
CA LEU A 381 9.05 10.99 -9.53
C LEU A 381 10.38 10.69 -8.81
N GLY A 382 10.79 11.54 -7.87
CA GLY A 382 12.08 11.39 -7.21
C GLY A 382 12.34 12.43 -6.11
N ILE A 383 13.53 12.45 -5.57
CA ILE A 383 13.94 13.21 -4.37
C ILE A 383 13.81 14.74 -4.54
N VAL A 384 13.85 15.26 -5.78
CA VAL A 384 13.77 16.71 -6.02
C VAL A 384 12.33 17.17 -5.96
N LYS A 385 12.00 17.99 -4.96
CA LYS A 385 10.67 18.58 -4.80
C LYS A 385 10.40 19.58 -5.94
N SER A 386 9.37 19.32 -6.74
CA SER A 386 8.84 20.33 -7.66
C SER A 386 8.18 21.46 -6.88
N LEU A 387 8.03 22.63 -7.51
CA LEU A 387 7.34 23.75 -6.87
C LEU A 387 5.92 23.34 -6.49
N SER A 388 5.57 23.44 -5.21
CA SER A 388 4.21 23.17 -4.73
C SER A 388 3.23 24.12 -5.44
N ARG A 389 2.19 23.56 -6.03
CA ARG A 389 1.12 24.30 -6.69
C ARG A 389 -0.14 24.22 -5.83
N ALA A 390 -0.74 25.35 -5.54
CA ALA A 390 -2.06 25.39 -4.94
C ALA A 390 -3.13 25.39 -6.03
N GLY A 391 -4.22 24.66 -5.81
CA GLY A 391 -5.30 24.60 -6.77
C GLY A 391 -6.48 23.76 -6.30
N ASN A 392 -7.42 23.57 -7.22
CA ASN A 392 -8.56 22.71 -7.04
C ASN A 392 -8.57 21.62 -8.11
N ILE A 393 -8.88 20.40 -7.72
CA ILE A 393 -9.04 19.26 -8.62
C ILE A 393 -10.50 18.86 -8.69
N ARG A 394 -11.02 18.79 -9.93
CA ARG A 394 -12.34 18.26 -10.25
C ARG A 394 -12.18 16.94 -10.99
N LEU A 395 -12.95 15.93 -10.58
CA LEU A 395 -13.02 14.61 -11.21
C LEU A 395 -14.24 14.54 -12.11
N GLU A 396 -14.08 14.04 -13.35
CA GLU A 396 -15.15 13.79 -14.30
C GLU A 396 -15.11 12.33 -14.78
N ILE A 397 -16.20 11.60 -14.60
CA ILE A 397 -16.38 10.20 -15.02
C ILE A 397 -17.65 10.09 -15.84
N LYS A 398 -17.61 9.35 -16.99
CA LYS A 398 -18.81 8.99 -17.73
C LYS A 398 -18.80 7.50 -18.04
N PHE A 399 -19.98 6.90 -17.90
CA PHE A 399 -20.23 5.50 -18.21
C PHE A 399 -21.03 5.39 -19.49
N ARG A 400 -20.91 4.28 -20.19
CA ARG A 400 -21.70 3.97 -21.40
C ARG A 400 -23.18 3.82 -21.08
N GLU A 401 -23.45 3.13 -19.98
CA GLU A 401 -24.79 2.87 -19.46
C GLU A 401 -24.91 3.32 -18.01
N ALA A 402 -26.12 3.46 -17.51
CA ALA A 402 -26.34 3.79 -16.13
C ALA A 402 -25.79 2.67 -15.22
N THR A 403 -25.13 3.06 -14.13
CA THR A 403 -24.59 2.12 -13.15
C THR A 403 -25.69 1.23 -12.57
N THR A 404 -25.47 -0.08 -12.55
CA THR A 404 -26.46 -1.07 -12.06
C THR A 404 -26.47 -1.21 -10.53
N HIS A 405 -25.44 -0.72 -9.85
CA HIS A 405 -25.24 -0.77 -8.40
C HIS A 405 -24.37 0.41 -7.98
N ASN A 406 -24.25 0.60 -6.66
CA ASN A 406 -23.32 1.60 -6.13
C ASN A 406 -21.88 1.16 -6.39
N ILE A 407 -21.07 2.10 -6.82
CA ILE A 407 -19.64 1.92 -7.10
C ILE A 407 -18.87 2.84 -6.17
N THR A 408 -17.82 2.33 -5.56
CA THR A 408 -16.88 3.16 -4.79
C THR A 408 -15.64 3.43 -5.63
N ALA A 409 -15.38 4.69 -5.93
CA ALA A 409 -14.11 5.13 -6.48
C ALA A 409 -13.10 5.28 -5.35
N ILE A 410 -12.01 4.54 -5.43
CA ILE A 410 -10.89 4.58 -4.48
C ILE A 410 -9.77 5.37 -5.12
N LEU A 411 -9.29 6.39 -4.39
CA LEU A 411 -8.23 7.26 -4.85
C LEU A 411 -7.04 7.18 -3.90
N LEU A 412 -5.86 7.02 -4.48
CA LEU A 412 -4.58 7.18 -3.80
C LEU A 412 -3.94 8.44 -4.36
N SER A 413 -3.54 9.36 -3.50
CA SER A 413 -2.76 10.54 -3.89
C SER A 413 -1.43 10.55 -3.17
N GLU A 414 -0.39 10.96 -3.88
CA GLU A 414 0.96 11.11 -3.36
C GLU A 414 1.37 12.58 -3.39
N ASP A 415 1.86 13.06 -2.27
CA ASP A 415 2.45 14.39 -2.13
C ASP A 415 3.77 14.28 -1.36
N ARG A 416 4.61 15.27 -1.45
CA ARG A 416 5.88 15.33 -0.72
C ARG A 416 5.72 16.16 0.52
N ASP A 417 6.03 15.55 1.63
CA ASP A 417 5.96 16.17 2.95
C ASP A 417 7.28 16.04 3.71
N ILE A 418 7.43 16.75 4.80
CA ILE A 418 8.61 16.73 5.65
C ILE A 418 8.15 16.56 7.10
N LEU A 419 8.59 15.48 7.73
CA LEU A 419 8.47 15.35 9.18
C LEU A 419 9.59 16.15 9.83
N GLU A 420 9.23 17.14 10.63
CA GLU A 420 10.17 17.88 11.47
C GLU A 420 10.12 17.34 12.91
N ILE A 421 11.28 17.18 13.53
CA ILE A 421 11.40 16.74 14.91
C ILE A 421 12.23 17.78 15.68
N ASP A 422 11.68 18.25 16.79
CA ASP A 422 12.31 19.28 17.63
C ASP A 422 13.37 18.73 18.59
N LYS A 423 13.98 19.62 19.36
CA LYS A 423 15.00 19.27 20.38
C LYS A 423 14.47 18.44 21.54
N ASN A 424 13.16 18.36 21.73
CA ASN A 424 12.50 17.53 22.74
C ASN A 424 12.09 16.17 22.18
N PHE A 425 12.50 15.88 20.92
CA PHE A 425 12.12 14.69 20.17
C PHE A 425 10.60 14.59 19.88
N HIS A 426 9.90 15.73 19.83
CA HIS A 426 8.51 15.80 19.40
C HIS A 426 8.42 16.05 17.90
N GLY A 427 7.50 15.36 17.23
CA GLY A 427 7.14 15.64 15.85
C GLY A 427 6.37 16.97 15.75
N ILE A 428 6.72 17.82 14.77
CA ILE A 428 6.06 19.11 14.48
C ILE A 428 5.28 19.04 13.17
#